data_b18e5bed592ac5bab8611011ffdee921
#
_entry.id   b18e5bed592ac5bab8611011ffdee921
#
_cell.length_a   1.000
_cell.length_b   1.000
_cell.length_c   1.000
_cell.angle_alpha   90.00
_cell.angle_beta   90.00
_cell.angle_gamma   90.00
#
_symmetry.space_group_name_H-M   'P 1'
#
loop_
_entity.id
_entity.type
_entity.pdbx_description
1 polymer ?
#
loop_
_entity_poly.entity_id
_entity_poly.type
_entity_poly.pdbx_seq_one_letter_code
_entity_poly.pdbx_strand_id
1 'polypeptide(L)'
;MYSNRTNIDNDNDDALEYSPISLDVLSEEAKLIDRIRNYVKQNGHLRIAYVAQMTSLRNTVGTVIRELPHVHKKDAKGPCNVVNDYLNNGKLFDILLVDEAHRLWQYKKIGASRKNFSDCCKKLYGEDANPSDYTALDWILQCSRTNVLVYDQFQTVKDSDITSIQFETALARQLITPNHFHLKQQMRCWAGMDFVSYLDKIFKNVPGLEQKDFGDYEMYLYDDANTLINDIIIKNVQSGLSKVAAGYGWQWKKPKYDACQKAYNKYIRQSGTADTRAQRVKYYLEHLDVKDGLIEFNGQKYVRNLDFDWILEGDPREIGCIHTSQGYDLNYVGVLFSPEIDYDKDKGIIIYPKKIKDTSSIGNAFTGLTNEGKAQKEQQLKEYIVNAYKVMMTRGIKGCYVYAHNPNLRQYLSKFFKIR
;
A
#
# COMPACT_ATOMS: atom_id res chain seq x y z
N MET A 1 17.49 -22.54 -31.57
CA MET A 1 17.83 -23.95 -31.28
C MET A 1 17.13 -24.34 -30.00
N TYR A 2 16.00 -25.02 -30.11
CA TYR A 2 15.32 -25.66 -28.99
C TYR A 2 15.58 -27.15 -29.09
N SER A 3 16.30 -27.72 -28.14
CA SER A 3 16.48 -29.16 -28.03
C SER A 3 15.58 -29.72 -26.93
N ASN A 4 14.79 -30.71 -27.35
CA ASN A 4 13.95 -31.61 -26.56
C ASN A 4 14.61 -32.12 -25.28
N ARG A 5 13.83 -32.14 -24.19
CA ARG A 5 13.93 -33.19 -23.18
C ARG A 5 12.53 -33.73 -22.89
N THR A 6 12.36 -34.98 -23.26
CA THR A 6 11.24 -35.85 -22.94
C THR A 6 11.48 -36.57 -21.60
N ASN A 7 10.36 -36.90 -20.95
CA ASN A 7 10.12 -37.91 -19.90
C ASN A 7 10.50 -37.54 -18.45
N ILE A 8 9.46 -37.27 -17.67
CA ILE A 8 9.29 -37.83 -16.35
C ILE A 8 7.79 -38.20 -16.21
N ASP A 9 7.57 -39.46 -15.81
CA ASP A 9 6.26 -40.11 -15.64
C ASP A 9 5.46 -39.58 -14.45
N ASN A 10 4.17 -39.57 -14.65
CA ASN A 10 3.01 -39.72 -13.76
C ASN A 10 3.22 -39.73 -12.22
N ASP A 11 2.50 -38.83 -11.52
CA ASP A 11 1.38 -39.24 -10.65
C ASP A 11 0.61 -38.04 -10.11
N ASN A 12 -0.74 -38.16 -10.26
CA ASN A 12 -1.81 -37.40 -9.59
C ASN A 12 -1.95 -35.89 -9.91
N ASP A 13 -2.54 -35.65 -11.06
CA ASP A 13 -3.25 -34.46 -11.43
C ASP A 13 -4.65 -34.43 -10.77
N ASP A 14 -4.82 -33.62 -9.75
CA ASP A 14 -6.12 -33.00 -9.50
C ASP A 14 -6.28 -31.88 -10.56
N ALA A 15 -6.84 -32.28 -11.68
CA ALA A 15 -7.12 -31.40 -12.79
C ALA A 15 -8.07 -30.30 -12.34
N LEU A 16 -7.55 -29.09 -12.24
CA LEU A 16 -8.37 -27.88 -12.40
C LEU A 16 -9.04 -28.00 -13.75
N GLU A 17 -10.35 -28.31 -13.75
CA GLU A 17 -11.21 -28.25 -14.95
C GLU A 17 -11.15 -26.80 -15.49
N TYR A 18 -10.27 -26.58 -16.44
CA TYR A 18 -10.38 -25.44 -17.33
C TYR A 18 -11.63 -25.64 -18.17
N SER A 19 -12.70 -24.93 -17.84
CA SER A 19 -13.84 -24.83 -18.74
C SER A 19 -13.34 -24.39 -20.10
N PRO A 20 -13.63 -25.11 -21.20
CA PRO A 20 -13.17 -24.71 -22.51
C PRO A 20 -13.70 -23.31 -22.81
N ILE A 21 -12.78 -22.37 -23.10
CA ILE A 21 -13.12 -21.02 -23.57
C ILE A 21 -13.98 -21.23 -24.82
N SER A 22 -15.19 -20.63 -24.85
CA SER A 22 -16.10 -20.80 -25.97
C SER A 22 -15.44 -20.29 -27.26
N LEU A 23 -15.71 -20.92 -28.39
CA LEU A 23 -15.22 -20.51 -29.72
C LEU A 23 -15.53 -19.03 -30.03
N ASP A 24 -16.62 -18.49 -29.48
CA ASP A 24 -16.99 -17.08 -29.60
C ASP A 24 -16.05 -16.13 -28.87
N VAL A 25 -15.58 -16.51 -27.67
CA VAL A 25 -14.59 -15.73 -26.93
C VAL A 25 -13.25 -15.70 -27.66
N LEU A 26 -12.79 -16.84 -28.19
CA LEU A 26 -11.59 -16.91 -29.03
C LEU A 26 -11.72 -16.04 -30.28
N SER A 27 -12.92 -15.97 -30.90
CA SER A 27 -13.16 -15.11 -32.04
C SER A 27 -13.09 -13.61 -31.73
N GLU A 28 -13.54 -13.19 -30.56
CA GLU A 28 -13.45 -11.80 -30.11
C GLU A 28 -12.02 -11.39 -29.72
N GLU A 29 -11.26 -12.28 -29.08
CA GLU A 29 -9.85 -12.07 -28.83
C GLU A 29 -9.05 -11.94 -30.13
N ALA A 30 -9.29 -12.79 -31.11
CA ALA A 30 -8.64 -12.71 -32.42
C ALA A 30 -8.95 -11.39 -33.12
N LYS A 31 -10.21 -10.95 -33.12
CA LYS A 31 -10.62 -9.64 -33.64
C LYS A 31 -9.95 -8.47 -32.90
N LEU A 32 -9.79 -8.58 -31.56
CA LEU A 32 -9.09 -7.58 -30.77
C LEU A 32 -7.62 -7.52 -31.15
N ILE A 33 -6.95 -8.66 -31.26
CA ILE A 33 -5.54 -8.75 -31.67
C ILE A 33 -5.33 -8.12 -33.05
N ASP A 34 -6.21 -8.40 -34.01
CA ASP A 34 -6.11 -7.82 -35.35
C ASP A 34 -6.34 -6.30 -35.34
N ARG A 35 -7.27 -5.80 -34.53
CA ARG A 35 -7.45 -4.35 -34.33
C ARG A 35 -6.19 -3.71 -33.75
N ILE A 36 -5.58 -4.31 -32.75
CA ILE A 36 -4.31 -3.84 -32.16
C ILE A 36 -3.18 -3.86 -33.20
N ARG A 37 -3.03 -4.95 -33.95
CA ARG A 37 -2.01 -5.07 -35.02
C ARG A 37 -2.18 -3.99 -36.09
N ASN A 38 -3.41 -3.73 -36.53
CA ASN A 38 -3.70 -2.70 -37.51
C ASN A 38 -3.44 -1.30 -36.96
N TYR A 39 -3.77 -1.03 -35.70
CA TYR A 39 -3.44 0.21 -35.04
C TYR A 39 -1.92 0.43 -34.97
N VAL A 40 -1.16 -0.60 -34.55
CA VAL A 40 0.31 -0.54 -34.48
C VAL A 40 0.94 -0.34 -35.85
N LYS A 41 0.42 -0.98 -36.89
CA LYS A 41 0.89 -0.75 -38.28
C LYS A 41 0.71 0.69 -38.75
N GLN A 42 -0.38 1.34 -38.32
CA GLN A 42 -0.70 2.73 -38.71
C GLN A 42 0.05 3.77 -37.87
N ASN A 43 0.25 3.49 -36.56
CA ASN A 43 0.75 4.46 -35.60
C ASN A 43 2.16 4.17 -35.07
N GLY A 44 2.77 3.04 -35.47
CA GLY A 44 4.12 2.62 -35.12
C GLY A 44 4.21 1.81 -33.83
N HIS A 45 3.57 2.24 -32.75
CA HIS A 45 3.56 1.53 -31.45
C HIS A 45 2.42 2.04 -30.56
N LEU A 46 2.06 1.23 -29.55
CA LEU A 46 1.16 1.66 -28.49
C LEU A 46 1.95 2.40 -27.40
N ARG A 47 1.44 3.53 -26.98
CA ARG A 47 1.93 4.25 -25.80
C ARG A 47 1.20 3.76 -24.56
N ILE A 48 1.81 2.83 -23.86
CA ILE A 48 1.25 2.24 -22.63
C ILE A 48 2.14 2.64 -21.45
N ALA A 49 1.53 2.96 -20.30
CA ALA A 49 2.27 3.15 -19.06
C ALA A 49 1.51 2.57 -17.87
N TYR A 50 2.28 2.05 -16.91
CA TYR A 50 1.81 1.74 -15.58
C TYR A 50 1.91 3.00 -14.71
N VAL A 51 0.85 3.31 -13.98
CA VAL A 51 0.79 4.52 -13.17
C VAL A 51 0.46 4.16 -11.72
N ALA A 52 1.28 4.63 -10.80
CA ALA A 52 0.98 4.54 -9.37
C ALA A 52 1.49 5.78 -8.65
N GLN A 53 0.74 6.23 -7.63
CA GLN A 53 1.13 7.38 -6.81
C GLN A 53 2.36 7.06 -5.94
N MET A 54 2.48 5.83 -5.44
CA MET A 54 3.56 5.42 -4.53
C MET A 54 4.87 5.15 -5.26
N THR A 55 5.94 5.80 -4.81
CA THR A 55 7.29 5.65 -5.40
C THR A 55 7.86 4.25 -5.23
N SER A 56 7.64 3.60 -4.07
CA SER A 56 8.05 2.21 -3.82
C SER A 56 7.47 1.26 -4.86
N LEU A 57 6.15 1.30 -5.03
CA LEU A 57 5.44 0.44 -5.97
C LEU A 57 5.91 0.67 -7.42
N ARG A 58 6.07 1.94 -7.84
CA ARG A 58 6.61 2.26 -9.17
C ARG A 58 8.01 1.69 -9.39
N ASN A 59 8.88 1.78 -8.39
CA ASN A 59 10.24 1.26 -8.50
C ASN A 59 10.26 -0.26 -8.63
N THR A 60 9.45 -0.96 -7.83
CA THR A 60 9.34 -2.42 -7.88
C THR A 60 8.76 -2.88 -9.21
N VAL A 61 7.59 -2.34 -9.59
CA VAL A 61 6.96 -2.69 -10.87
C VAL A 61 7.87 -2.30 -12.04
N GLY A 62 8.48 -1.12 -12.02
CA GLY A 62 9.42 -0.69 -13.05
C GLY A 62 10.65 -1.61 -13.19
N THR A 63 11.06 -2.26 -12.11
CA THR A 63 12.14 -3.27 -12.16
C THR A 63 11.66 -4.56 -12.82
N VAL A 64 10.42 -4.98 -12.55
CA VAL A 64 9.84 -6.19 -13.14
C VAL A 64 9.51 -5.99 -14.62
N ILE A 65 8.83 -4.89 -14.97
CA ILE A 65 8.38 -4.67 -16.35
C ILE A 65 9.53 -4.47 -17.35
N ARG A 66 10.71 -4.03 -16.91
CA ARG A 66 11.88 -3.90 -17.79
C ARG A 66 12.37 -5.23 -18.38
N GLU A 67 11.97 -6.36 -17.75
CA GLU A 67 12.27 -7.70 -18.27
C GLU A 67 11.37 -8.08 -19.46
N LEU A 68 10.30 -7.30 -19.70
CA LEU A 68 9.42 -7.50 -20.85
C LEU A 68 10.02 -6.86 -22.11
N PRO A 69 9.90 -7.52 -23.29
CA PRO A 69 10.34 -6.94 -24.54
C PRO A 69 9.67 -5.58 -24.81
N HIS A 70 10.47 -4.60 -25.24
CA HIS A 70 10.01 -3.26 -25.61
C HIS A 70 9.38 -2.42 -24.47
N VAL A 71 9.49 -2.85 -23.22
CA VAL A 71 9.03 -2.10 -22.03
C VAL A 71 10.25 -1.60 -21.24
N HIS A 72 10.16 -0.38 -20.73
CA HIS A 72 11.26 0.24 -19.99
C HIS A 72 10.86 0.60 -18.57
N LYS A 73 11.80 0.64 -17.64
CA LYS A 73 11.56 1.09 -16.26
C LYS A 73 10.85 2.46 -16.19
N LYS A 74 11.12 3.35 -17.15
CA LYS A 74 10.49 4.68 -17.25
C LYS A 74 8.99 4.64 -17.59
N ASP A 75 8.46 3.48 -18.00
CA ASP A 75 7.04 3.28 -18.30
C ASP A 75 6.22 3.02 -17.04
N ALA A 76 6.88 2.83 -15.89
CA ALA A 76 6.27 2.97 -14.57
C ALA A 76 6.35 4.44 -14.12
N LYS A 77 5.23 5.17 -14.19
CA LYS A 77 5.15 6.62 -14.03
C LYS A 77 4.38 7.05 -12.77
N GLY A 78 4.74 8.20 -12.23
CA GLY A 78 3.85 8.95 -11.33
C GLY A 78 2.91 9.85 -12.14
N PRO A 79 1.77 10.33 -11.56
CA PRO A 79 0.82 11.16 -12.28
C PRO A 79 1.42 12.42 -12.91
N CYS A 80 2.31 13.14 -12.19
CA CYS A 80 3.00 14.32 -12.77
C CYS A 80 3.90 13.95 -13.95
N ASN A 81 4.49 12.73 -13.94
CA ASN A 81 5.34 12.29 -15.06
C ASN A 81 4.49 11.94 -16.29
N VAL A 82 3.25 11.48 -16.09
CA VAL A 82 2.27 11.30 -17.20
C VAL A 82 2.00 12.65 -17.87
N VAL A 83 1.71 13.69 -17.08
CA VAL A 83 1.46 15.06 -17.60
C VAL A 83 2.68 15.56 -18.38
N ASN A 84 3.86 15.49 -17.78
CA ASN A 84 5.08 15.98 -18.44
C ASN A 84 5.40 15.23 -19.74
N ASP A 85 5.20 13.91 -19.75
CA ASP A 85 5.42 13.07 -20.94
C ASP A 85 4.39 13.42 -22.05
N TYR A 86 3.11 13.60 -21.69
CA TYR A 86 2.07 14.05 -22.62
C TYR A 86 2.43 15.38 -23.24
N LEU A 87 2.79 16.37 -22.45
CA LEU A 87 3.11 17.72 -22.94
C LEU A 87 4.38 17.76 -23.80
N ASN A 88 5.40 16.98 -23.45
CA ASN A 88 6.64 16.93 -24.21
C ASN A 88 6.48 16.25 -25.57
N ASN A 89 5.60 15.26 -25.67
CA ASN A 89 5.41 14.49 -26.89
C ASN A 89 4.20 14.98 -27.73
N GLY A 90 3.30 15.76 -27.16
CA GLY A 90 2.06 16.21 -27.82
C GLY A 90 1.10 15.07 -28.18
N LYS A 91 1.27 13.86 -27.57
CA LYS A 91 0.50 12.66 -27.91
C LYS A 91 -0.09 12.02 -26.64
N LEU A 92 -1.37 11.67 -26.70
CA LEU A 92 -2.03 10.90 -25.65
C LEU A 92 -1.36 9.54 -25.45
N PHE A 93 -1.43 9.02 -24.23
CA PHE A 93 -1.24 7.60 -24.00
C PHE A 93 -2.43 6.82 -24.57
N ASP A 94 -2.14 5.69 -25.20
CA ASP A 94 -3.21 4.81 -25.69
C ASP A 94 -3.86 4.07 -24.54
N ILE A 95 -3.05 3.60 -23.58
CA ILE A 95 -3.54 2.90 -22.37
C ILE A 95 -2.74 3.36 -21.15
N LEU A 96 -3.43 3.74 -20.07
CA LEU A 96 -2.84 3.88 -18.75
C LEU A 96 -3.42 2.82 -17.80
N LEU A 97 -2.54 2.02 -17.22
CA LEU A 97 -2.87 1.08 -16.15
C LEU A 97 -2.61 1.77 -14.82
N VAL A 98 -3.65 2.18 -14.12
CA VAL A 98 -3.55 2.97 -12.89
C VAL A 98 -3.80 2.05 -11.70
N ASP A 99 -2.74 1.75 -10.98
CA ASP A 99 -2.83 0.91 -9.79
C ASP A 99 -3.00 1.77 -8.54
N GLU A 100 -3.72 1.21 -7.55
CA GLU A 100 -4.04 1.92 -6.31
C GLU A 100 -4.64 3.31 -6.61
N ALA A 101 -5.62 3.41 -7.51
CA ALA A 101 -6.17 4.69 -7.98
C ALA A 101 -6.77 5.53 -6.84
N HIS A 102 -7.20 4.91 -5.74
CA HIS A 102 -7.65 5.59 -4.53
C HIS A 102 -6.52 6.38 -3.83
N ARG A 103 -5.25 6.10 -4.16
CA ARG A 103 -4.07 6.82 -3.64
C ARG A 103 -3.69 8.04 -4.47
N LEU A 104 -4.33 8.28 -5.58
CA LEU A 104 -4.12 9.50 -6.38
C LEU A 104 -4.40 10.73 -5.52
N TRP A 105 -3.67 11.82 -5.77
CA TRP A 105 -3.75 12.99 -4.90
C TRP A 105 -4.88 13.96 -5.30
N GLN A 106 -5.50 14.52 -4.26
CA GLN A 106 -6.18 15.81 -4.30
C GLN A 106 -5.23 16.91 -3.80
N TYR A 107 -5.57 18.18 -4.05
CA TYR A 107 -4.79 19.34 -3.60
C TYR A 107 -4.96 19.63 -2.11
N LYS A 108 -4.72 18.62 -1.27
CA LYS A 108 -4.88 18.69 0.18
C LYS A 108 -3.74 17.94 0.87
N LYS A 109 -3.03 18.62 1.78
CA LYS A 109 -1.97 18.02 2.62
C LYS A 109 -0.88 17.22 1.85
N ILE A 110 -0.55 17.66 0.64
CA ILE A 110 0.48 17.02 -0.20
C ILE A 110 1.90 17.57 0.05
N GLY A 111 2.08 18.42 1.07
CA GLY A 111 3.38 18.91 1.51
C GLY A 111 4.24 19.52 0.40
N ALA A 112 5.49 19.07 0.29
CA ALA A 112 6.45 19.57 -0.71
C ALA A 112 6.00 19.37 -2.18
N SER A 113 5.06 18.46 -2.43
CA SER A 113 4.54 18.20 -3.78
C SER A 113 3.50 19.25 -4.25
N ARG A 114 3.15 20.22 -3.39
CA ARG A 114 2.12 21.21 -3.67
C ARG A 114 2.44 22.05 -4.91
N LYS A 115 3.70 22.45 -5.07
CA LYS A 115 4.14 23.20 -6.24
C LYS A 115 3.99 22.37 -7.53
N ASN A 116 4.51 21.13 -7.52
CA ASN A 116 4.41 20.26 -8.70
C ASN A 116 2.95 19.96 -9.08
N PHE A 117 2.07 19.83 -8.09
CA PHE A 117 0.64 19.65 -8.35
C PHE A 117 0.04 20.89 -9.04
N SER A 118 0.29 22.09 -8.51
CA SER A 118 -0.14 23.34 -9.12
C SER A 118 0.39 23.53 -10.54
N ASP A 119 1.67 23.21 -10.76
CA ASP A 119 2.31 23.32 -12.07
C ASP A 119 1.66 22.37 -13.09
N CYS A 120 1.30 21.15 -12.69
CA CYS A 120 0.57 20.21 -13.55
C CYS A 120 -0.82 20.74 -13.91
N CYS A 121 -1.57 21.28 -12.94
CA CYS A 121 -2.89 21.87 -13.20
C CYS A 121 -2.79 23.04 -14.18
N LYS A 122 -1.88 23.99 -13.96
CA LYS A 122 -1.68 25.14 -14.84
C LYS A 122 -1.31 24.73 -16.27
N LYS A 123 -0.41 23.78 -16.40
CA LYS A 123 0.01 23.28 -17.72
C LYS A 123 -1.12 22.60 -18.51
N LEU A 124 -2.05 21.92 -17.83
CA LEU A 124 -3.14 21.21 -18.49
C LEU A 124 -4.39 22.07 -18.71
N TYR A 125 -4.68 22.99 -17.77
CA TYR A 125 -5.97 23.69 -17.73
C TYR A 125 -5.84 25.22 -17.83
N GLY A 126 -4.60 25.74 -17.96
CA GLY A 126 -4.31 27.18 -18.09
C GLY A 126 -3.81 27.82 -16.79
N GLU A 127 -3.18 28.98 -16.90
CA GLU A 127 -2.52 29.68 -15.78
C GLU A 127 -3.49 30.04 -14.64
N ASP A 128 -4.75 30.28 -14.93
CA ASP A 128 -5.80 30.65 -13.97
C ASP A 128 -6.45 29.44 -13.30
N ALA A 129 -6.03 28.20 -13.63
CA ALA A 129 -6.58 27.00 -13.07
C ALA A 129 -6.35 26.93 -11.56
N ASN A 130 -7.44 26.80 -10.78
CA ASN A 130 -7.35 26.58 -9.34
C ASN A 130 -7.05 25.10 -9.08
N PRO A 131 -5.88 24.75 -8.48
CA PRO A 131 -5.51 23.35 -8.26
C PRO A 131 -6.48 22.58 -7.36
N SER A 132 -7.27 23.29 -6.53
CA SER A 132 -8.26 22.65 -5.64
C SER A 132 -9.46 22.05 -6.38
N ASP A 133 -9.68 22.45 -7.64
CA ASP A 133 -10.80 21.98 -8.45
C ASP A 133 -10.48 20.65 -9.15
N TYR A 134 -9.22 20.22 -9.14
CA TYR A 134 -8.73 19.05 -9.86
C TYR A 134 -8.06 18.03 -8.92
N THR A 135 -8.00 16.81 -9.41
CA THR A 135 -7.26 15.72 -8.80
C THR A 135 -6.22 15.14 -9.77
N ALA A 136 -5.33 14.30 -9.29
CA ALA A 136 -4.39 13.60 -10.17
C ALA A 136 -5.11 12.62 -11.13
N LEU A 137 -6.35 12.21 -10.81
CA LEU A 137 -7.18 11.42 -11.73
C LEU A 137 -7.60 12.24 -12.96
N ASP A 138 -7.98 13.52 -12.77
CA ASP A 138 -8.32 14.41 -13.89
C ASP A 138 -7.17 14.48 -14.91
N TRP A 139 -5.92 14.52 -14.45
CA TRP A 139 -4.74 14.56 -15.35
C TRP A 139 -4.58 13.28 -16.15
N ILE A 140 -4.77 12.13 -15.48
CA ILE A 140 -4.67 10.79 -16.09
C ILE A 140 -5.71 10.67 -17.21
N LEU A 141 -6.95 11.03 -16.90
CA LEU A 141 -8.05 10.98 -17.86
C LEU A 141 -7.81 11.93 -19.06
N GLN A 142 -7.26 13.14 -18.80
CA GLN A 142 -6.93 14.11 -19.85
C GLN A 142 -5.76 13.67 -20.75
N CYS A 143 -4.81 12.88 -20.22
CA CYS A 143 -3.59 12.51 -20.92
C CYS A 143 -3.67 11.16 -21.67
N SER A 144 -4.81 10.49 -21.67
CA SER A 144 -4.95 9.14 -22.23
C SER A 144 -6.27 8.90 -22.97
N ARG A 145 -6.28 7.88 -23.83
CA ARG A 145 -7.46 7.40 -24.56
C ARG A 145 -8.27 6.38 -23.77
N THR A 146 -7.55 5.47 -23.12
CA THR A 146 -8.14 4.35 -22.34
C THR A 146 -7.43 4.25 -21.00
N ASN A 147 -8.22 4.03 -19.95
CA ASN A 147 -7.72 3.85 -18.59
C ASN A 147 -8.25 2.55 -18.01
N VAL A 148 -7.37 1.80 -17.35
CA VAL A 148 -7.73 0.71 -16.44
C VAL A 148 -7.41 1.19 -15.03
N LEU A 149 -8.44 1.44 -14.22
CA LEU A 149 -8.30 2.00 -12.88
C LEU A 149 -8.58 0.91 -11.84
N VAL A 150 -7.55 0.51 -11.09
CA VAL A 150 -7.72 -0.39 -9.93
C VAL A 150 -8.01 0.49 -8.71
N TYR A 151 -9.26 0.46 -8.26
CA TYR A 151 -9.76 1.36 -7.23
C TYR A 151 -10.44 0.60 -6.09
N ASP A 152 -10.07 0.92 -4.85
CA ASP A 152 -10.72 0.43 -3.65
C ASP A 152 -10.91 1.57 -2.65
N GLN A 153 -12.14 2.05 -2.51
CA GLN A 153 -12.47 3.17 -1.61
C GLN A 153 -12.15 2.89 -0.12
N PHE A 154 -12.09 1.60 0.28
CA PHE A 154 -11.82 1.20 1.66
C PHE A 154 -10.32 1.16 1.99
N GLN A 155 -9.44 1.36 1.01
CA GLN A 155 -7.99 1.46 1.20
C GLN A 155 -7.48 2.91 1.25
N THR A 156 -8.34 3.90 1.30
CA THR A 156 -7.97 5.31 1.55
C THR A 156 -7.48 5.47 2.99
N VAL A 157 -6.28 6.00 3.18
CA VAL A 157 -5.60 6.10 4.48
C VAL A 157 -5.01 7.47 4.76
N LYS A 158 -5.17 8.45 3.85
CA LYS A 158 -4.64 9.82 3.98
C LYS A 158 -5.62 10.86 3.51
N ASP A 159 -5.52 12.07 4.09
CA ASP A 159 -6.26 13.25 3.62
C ASP A 159 -5.90 13.72 2.20
N SER A 160 -4.74 13.34 1.71
CA SER A 160 -4.30 13.65 0.34
C SER A 160 -4.83 12.70 -0.72
N ASP A 161 -5.36 11.55 -0.31
CA ASP A 161 -5.93 10.57 -1.24
C ASP A 161 -7.27 11.08 -1.76
N ILE A 162 -7.65 10.73 -2.99
CA ILE A 162 -8.95 11.11 -3.55
C ILE A 162 -10.08 10.38 -2.82
N THR A 163 -11.18 11.08 -2.65
CA THR A 163 -12.43 10.52 -2.12
C THR A 163 -13.25 9.86 -3.23
N SER A 164 -14.21 9.00 -2.88
CA SER A 164 -15.14 8.42 -3.86
C SER A 164 -15.92 9.51 -4.63
N ILE A 165 -16.34 10.58 -3.95
CA ILE A 165 -17.02 11.72 -4.59
C ILE A 165 -16.11 12.38 -5.63
N GLN A 166 -14.84 12.61 -5.31
CA GLN A 166 -13.88 13.21 -6.25
C GLN A 166 -13.57 12.27 -7.42
N PHE A 167 -13.53 10.96 -7.17
CA PHE A 167 -13.36 9.95 -8.22
C PHE A 167 -14.50 10.04 -9.24
N GLU A 168 -15.75 9.98 -8.78
CA GLU A 168 -16.93 10.12 -9.63
C GLU A 168 -17.00 11.49 -10.32
N THR A 169 -16.64 12.58 -9.61
CA THR A 169 -16.60 13.93 -10.19
C THR A 169 -15.60 14.04 -11.34
N ALA A 170 -14.42 13.43 -11.21
CA ALA A 170 -13.42 13.44 -12.28
C ALA A 170 -13.89 12.69 -13.53
N LEU A 171 -14.54 11.53 -13.36
CA LEU A 171 -15.15 10.78 -14.46
C LEU A 171 -16.27 11.58 -15.14
N ALA A 172 -17.17 12.18 -14.37
CA ALA A 172 -18.27 12.97 -14.87
C ALA A 172 -17.78 14.22 -15.64
N ARG A 173 -16.71 14.87 -15.18
CA ARG A 173 -16.11 16.03 -15.86
C ARG A 173 -15.62 15.69 -17.27
N GLN A 174 -15.13 14.48 -17.48
CA GLN A 174 -14.68 13.97 -18.78
C GLN A 174 -15.80 13.28 -19.58
N LEU A 175 -17.05 13.32 -19.10
CA LEU A 175 -18.19 12.61 -19.70
C LEU A 175 -17.95 11.11 -19.90
N ILE A 176 -17.15 10.50 -18.99
CA ILE A 176 -16.83 9.09 -19.05
C ILE A 176 -17.86 8.29 -18.29
N THR A 177 -18.46 7.31 -18.98
CA THR A 177 -19.25 6.24 -18.36
C THR A 177 -18.36 5.00 -18.24
N PRO A 178 -17.86 4.67 -17.03
CA PRO A 178 -16.92 3.56 -16.88
C PRO A 178 -17.64 2.20 -16.96
N ASN A 179 -16.94 1.22 -17.48
CA ASN A 179 -17.31 -0.18 -17.29
C ASN A 179 -16.77 -0.63 -15.92
N HIS A 180 -17.67 -1.06 -15.03
CA HIS A 180 -17.31 -1.51 -13.69
C HIS A 180 -17.13 -3.02 -13.64
N PHE A 181 -15.96 -3.47 -13.22
CA PHE A 181 -15.66 -4.86 -12.94
C PHE A 181 -15.39 -5.01 -11.43
N HIS A 182 -16.26 -5.74 -10.75
CA HIS A 182 -16.12 -6.00 -9.33
C HIS A 182 -15.32 -7.29 -9.08
N LEU A 183 -14.12 -7.16 -8.55
CA LEU A 183 -13.34 -8.30 -8.08
C LEU A 183 -13.98 -8.82 -6.78
N LYS A 184 -14.63 -9.97 -6.86
CA LYS A 184 -15.37 -10.58 -5.73
C LYS A 184 -14.54 -11.59 -4.94
N GLN A 185 -13.43 -12.05 -5.49
CA GLN A 185 -12.62 -13.10 -4.89
C GLN A 185 -11.32 -12.52 -4.33
N GLN A 186 -11.02 -12.84 -3.08
CA GLN A 186 -9.72 -12.53 -2.47
C GLN A 186 -8.75 -13.67 -2.79
N MET A 187 -7.83 -13.41 -3.72
CA MET A 187 -6.83 -14.40 -4.15
C MET A 187 -5.53 -14.35 -3.31
N ARG A 188 -5.33 -13.27 -2.55
CA ARG A 188 -4.09 -13.02 -1.82
C ARG A 188 -4.01 -13.81 -0.52
N CYS A 189 -5.06 -13.75 0.28
CA CYS A 189 -5.10 -14.36 1.61
C CYS A 189 -5.76 -15.76 1.51
N TRP A 190 -5.14 -16.80 2.04
CA TRP A 190 -5.71 -18.16 2.06
C TRP A 190 -7.05 -18.24 2.78
N ALA A 191 -7.28 -17.38 3.76
CA ALA A 191 -8.59 -17.28 4.42
C ALA A 191 -9.68 -16.58 3.57
N GLY A 192 -9.35 -16.09 2.38
CA GLY A 192 -10.28 -15.54 1.41
C GLY A 192 -11.04 -14.29 1.87
N MET A 193 -12.17 -14.01 1.20
CA MET A 193 -13.07 -12.88 1.55
C MET A 193 -13.70 -13.03 2.93
N ASP A 194 -13.80 -14.23 3.44
CA ASP A 194 -14.33 -14.50 4.77
C ASP A 194 -13.50 -13.82 5.87
N PHE A 195 -12.18 -13.82 5.73
CA PHE A 195 -11.28 -13.13 6.67
C PHE A 195 -11.46 -11.61 6.62
N VAL A 196 -11.55 -11.02 5.43
CA VAL A 196 -11.79 -9.58 5.27
C VAL A 196 -13.11 -9.19 5.91
N SER A 197 -14.18 -9.94 5.63
CA SER A 197 -15.51 -9.72 6.22
C SER A 197 -15.50 -9.90 7.73
N TYR A 198 -14.72 -10.85 8.23
CA TYR A 198 -14.57 -11.10 9.66
C TYR A 198 -13.86 -9.93 10.36
N LEU A 199 -12.78 -9.39 9.78
CA LEU A 199 -12.11 -8.20 10.30
C LEU A 199 -13.05 -7.00 10.31
N ASP A 200 -13.86 -6.81 9.27
CA ASP A 200 -14.86 -5.74 9.22
C ASP A 200 -15.86 -5.84 10.38
N LYS A 201 -16.33 -7.04 10.70
CA LYS A 201 -17.24 -7.27 11.82
C LYS A 201 -16.57 -6.98 13.17
N ILE A 202 -15.29 -7.38 13.35
CA ILE A 202 -14.51 -7.07 14.56
C ILE A 202 -14.40 -5.55 14.74
N PHE A 203 -13.96 -4.82 13.73
CA PHE A 203 -13.77 -3.37 13.84
C PHE A 203 -15.09 -2.58 13.96
N LYS A 204 -16.20 -3.12 13.45
CA LYS A 204 -17.55 -2.58 13.62
C LYS A 204 -18.18 -2.98 14.96
N ASN A 205 -17.51 -3.76 15.79
CA ASN A 205 -18.01 -4.28 17.06
C ASN A 205 -19.38 -4.95 16.94
N VAL A 206 -19.54 -5.84 15.94
CA VAL A 206 -20.81 -6.54 15.67
C VAL A 206 -21.13 -7.44 16.88
N PRO A 207 -22.32 -7.30 17.51
CA PRO A 207 -22.72 -8.14 18.64
C PRO A 207 -22.82 -9.62 18.26
N GLY A 208 -22.46 -10.51 19.20
CA GLY A 208 -22.57 -11.97 18.99
C GLY A 208 -21.55 -12.56 18.02
N LEU A 209 -20.53 -11.79 17.61
CA LEU A 209 -19.43 -12.31 16.79
C LEU A 209 -18.58 -13.26 17.62
N GLU A 210 -18.41 -14.48 17.12
CA GLU A 210 -17.60 -15.52 17.76
C GLU A 210 -16.24 -15.65 17.09
N GLN A 211 -15.30 -16.31 17.76
CA GLN A 211 -14.01 -16.67 17.19
C GLN A 211 -14.21 -17.63 16.01
N LYS A 212 -13.59 -17.30 14.87
CA LYS A 212 -13.67 -18.10 13.64
C LYS A 212 -12.33 -18.77 13.35
N ASP A 213 -12.37 -20.03 12.95
CA ASP A 213 -11.21 -20.74 12.41
C ASP A 213 -11.19 -20.59 10.89
N PHE A 214 -10.02 -20.34 10.33
CA PHE A 214 -9.79 -20.19 8.89
C PHE A 214 -8.88 -21.30 8.34
N GLY A 215 -8.92 -22.49 8.94
CA GLY A 215 -8.14 -23.64 8.50
C GLY A 215 -6.63 -23.41 8.64
N ASP A 216 -5.91 -23.54 7.53
CA ASP A 216 -4.45 -23.40 7.50
C ASP A 216 -3.97 -21.93 7.63
N TYR A 217 -4.87 -20.96 7.67
CA TYR A 217 -4.51 -19.56 7.87
C TYR A 217 -4.24 -19.28 9.36
N GLU A 218 -3.01 -18.94 9.67
CA GLU A 218 -2.58 -18.70 11.05
C GLU A 218 -3.01 -17.30 11.53
N MET A 219 -3.89 -17.22 12.51
CA MET A 219 -4.38 -15.98 13.10
C MET A 219 -4.17 -15.96 14.60
N TYR A 220 -3.15 -15.24 15.07
CA TYR A 220 -2.74 -15.22 16.48
C TYR A 220 -2.70 -13.82 17.08
N LEU A 221 -3.08 -13.72 18.36
CA LEU A 221 -2.88 -12.55 19.20
C LEU A 221 -1.77 -12.84 20.21
N TYR A 222 -0.84 -11.93 20.33
CA TYR A 222 0.29 -12.02 21.26
C TYR A 222 0.14 -11.06 22.43
N ASP A 223 0.54 -11.48 23.61
CA ASP A 223 0.60 -10.63 24.79
C ASP A 223 1.91 -9.83 24.85
N ASP A 224 2.95 -10.28 24.18
CA ASP A 224 4.24 -9.60 24.08
C ASP A 224 4.64 -9.32 22.61
N ALA A 225 5.02 -8.06 22.34
CA ALA A 225 5.41 -7.63 21.01
C ALA A 225 6.73 -8.28 20.54
N ASN A 226 7.69 -8.49 21.46
CA ASN A 226 8.98 -9.10 21.11
C ASN A 226 8.80 -10.56 20.68
N THR A 227 7.90 -11.29 21.34
CA THR A 227 7.57 -12.66 20.97
C THR A 227 6.96 -12.71 19.57
N LEU A 228 6.00 -11.81 19.26
CA LEU A 228 5.43 -11.70 17.91
C LEU A 228 6.52 -11.42 16.88
N ILE A 229 7.40 -10.44 17.14
CA ILE A 229 8.46 -10.05 16.21
C ILE A 229 9.41 -11.23 15.95
N ASN A 230 9.79 -11.95 17.00
CA ASN A 230 10.66 -13.13 16.88
C ASN A 230 10.01 -14.23 16.06
N ASP A 231 8.72 -14.50 16.26
CA ASP A 231 8.00 -15.51 15.48
C ASP A 231 7.91 -15.09 13.98
N ILE A 232 7.69 -13.81 13.68
CA ILE A 232 7.74 -13.33 12.29
C ILE A 232 9.14 -13.46 11.69
N ILE A 233 10.20 -13.21 12.46
CA ILE A 233 11.59 -13.44 12.02
C ILE A 233 11.80 -14.92 11.67
N ILE A 234 11.32 -15.83 12.50
CA ILE A 234 11.38 -17.27 12.23
C ILE A 234 10.61 -17.63 10.96
N LYS A 235 9.39 -17.11 10.80
CA LYS A 235 8.58 -17.30 9.59
C LYS A 235 9.27 -16.73 8.35
N ASN A 236 9.97 -15.60 8.46
CA ASN A 236 10.75 -15.05 7.35
C ASN A 236 11.92 -15.93 6.94
N VAL A 237 12.59 -16.59 7.89
CA VAL A 237 13.66 -17.56 7.59
C VAL A 237 13.08 -18.81 6.91
N GLN A 238 11.91 -19.28 7.35
CA GLN A 238 11.28 -20.52 6.84
C GLN A 238 10.62 -20.36 5.48
N SER A 239 9.97 -19.25 5.22
CA SER A 239 9.11 -19.04 4.05
C SER A 239 9.39 -17.76 3.25
N GLY A 240 10.32 -16.93 3.70
CA GLY A 240 10.58 -15.62 3.08
C GLY A 240 9.45 -14.61 3.26
N LEU A 241 9.67 -13.40 2.81
CA LEU A 241 8.68 -12.31 2.71
C LEU A 241 7.71 -12.21 3.90
N SER A 242 8.24 -12.29 5.12
CA SER A 242 7.46 -12.12 6.35
C SER A 242 7.99 -10.92 7.12
N LYS A 243 7.13 -9.94 7.43
CA LYS A 243 7.52 -8.64 7.98
C LYS A 243 6.55 -8.16 9.06
N VAL A 244 7.05 -7.26 9.90
CA VAL A 244 6.26 -6.60 10.95
C VAL A 244 5.95 -5.18 10.53
N ALA A 245 4.69 -4.76 10.63
CA ALA A 245 4.22 -3.42 10.35
C ALA A 245 3.48 -2.84 11.56
N ALA A 246 3.54 -1.53 11.72
CA ALA A 246 2.95 -0.83 12.85
C ALA A 246 2.14 0.41 12.43
N GLY A 247 1.24 0.85 13.31
CA GLY A 247 0.35 1.97 13.09
C GLY A 247 0.99 3.35 13.31
N TYR A 248 0.13 4.36 13.47
CA TYR A 248 0.49 5.78 13.46
C TYR A 248 0.93 6.35 14.82
N GLY A 249 0.85 5.59 15.90
CA GLY A 249 1.19 6.06 17.25
C GLY A 249 2.69 6.14 17.51
N TRP A 250 3.51 5.57 16.65
CA TRP A 250 4.96 5.75 16.66
C TRP A 250 5.39 6.76 15.61
N GLN A 251 6.53 7.40 15.85
CA GLN A 251 6.96 8.49 14.99
C GLN A 251 7.79 7.97 13.80
N TRP A 252 7.26 8.14 12.57
CA TRP A 252 7.86 7.64 11.35
C TRP A 252 8.79 8.64 10.64
N LYS A 253 8.62 9.96 10.85
CA LYS A 253 9.52 11.01 10.32
C LYS A 253 10.33 11.64 11.43
N LYS A 254 11.65 11.75 11.20
CA LYS A 254 12.59 12.23 12.19
C LYS A 254 13.75 13.01 11.58
N PRO A 255 13.96 14.27 11.97
CA PRO A 255 15.16 15.01 11.60
C PRO A 255 16.45 14.30 12.02
N LYS A 256 16.43 13.58 13.16
CA LYS A 256 17.61 12.86 13.65
C LYS A 256 17.95 11.61 12.83
N TYR A 257 16.98 10.96 12.19
CA TYR A 257 17.28 9.89 11.23
C TYR A 257 18.11 10.40 10.05
N ASP A 258 17.76 11.57 9.50
CA ASP A 258 18.51 12.18 8.39
C ASP A 258 19.93 12.57 8.82
N ALA A 259 20.09 13.09 10.04
CA ALA A 259 21.40 13.39 10.62
C ALA A 259 22.21 12.11 10.87
N CYS A 260 21.59 11.06 11.40
CA CYS A 260 22.19 9.75 11.62
C CYS A 260 22.63 9.12 10.30
N GLN A 261 21.80 9.20 9.23
CA GLN A 261 22.16 8.73 7.89
C GLN A 261 23.41 9.44 7.35
N LYS A 262 23.50 10.77 7.51
CA LYS A 262 24.68 11.54 7.10
C LYS A 262 25.93 11.13 7.87
N ALA A 263 25.79 10.92 9.19
CA ALA A 263 26.87 10.45 10.05
C ALA A 263 27.32 9.04 9.68
N TYR A 264 26.38 8.12 9.45
CA TYR A 264 26.65 6.77 8.97
C TYR A 264 27.40 6.77 7.63
N ASN A 265 26.95 7.54 6.65
CA ASN A 265 27.61 7.65 5.36
C ASN A 265 29.07 8.17 5.48
N LYS A 266 29.32 9.09 6.42
CA LYS A 266 30.68 9.55 6.74
C LYS A 266 31.51 8.43 7.37
N TYR A 267 30.94 7.70 8.34
CA TYR A 267 31.56 6.57 9.00
C TYR A 267 32.00 5.49 8.00
N ILE A 268 31.11 5.07 7.11
CA ILE A 268 31.41 4.05 6.08
C ILE A 268 32.57 4.49 5.17
N ARG A 269 32.58 5.75 4.74
CA ARG A 269 33.67 6.29 3.90
C ARG A 269 35.01 6.31 4.62
N GLN A 270 35.00 6.53 5.93
CA GLN A 270 36.26 6.63 6.74
C GLN A 270 36.77 5.28 7.20
N SER A 271 35.86 4.36 7.54
CA SER A 271 36.24 3.04 8.08
C SER A 271 36.57 2.00 7.00
N GLY A 272 36.18 2.24 5.74
CA GLY A 272 36.30 1.24 4.68
C GLY A 272 35.43 -0.01 4.89
N THR A 273 34.50 0.05 5.87
CA THR A 273 33.58 -1.05 6.18
C THR A 273 32.54 -1.18 5.07
N ALA A 274 32.12 -2.40 4.75
CA ALA A 274 31.08 -2.64 3.76
C ALA A 274 29.76 -1.97 4.17
N ASP A 275 29.13 -1.22 3.26
CA ASP A 275 27.78 -0.67 3.48
C ASP A 275 26.74 -1.78 3.32
N THR A 276 26.39 -2.41 4.43
CA THR A 276 25.29 -3.40 4.48
C THR A 276 24.10 -2.85 5.26
N ARG A 277 22.90 -3.33 4.93
CA ARG A 277 21.69 -2.93 5.66
C ARG A 277 21.78 -3.30 7.14
N ALA A 278 22.28 -4.46 7.47
CA ALA A 278 22.46 -4.89 8.85
C ALA A 278 23.39 -3.97 9.65
N GLN A 279 24.47 -3.49 9.02
CA GLN A 279 25.37 -2.51 9.65
C GLN A 279 24.73 -1.14 9.81
N ARG A 280 23.95 -0.70 8.82
CA ARG A 280 23.18 0.54 8.91
C ARG A 280 22.20 0.48 10.07
N VAL A 281 21.40 -0.59 10.16
CA VAL A 281 20.46 -0.80 11.27
C VAL A 281 21.18 -0.84 12.62
N LYS A 282 22.28 -1.56 12.72
CA LYS A 282 23.11 -1.60 13.94
C LYS A 282 23.57 -0.19 14.35
N TYR A 283 24.08 0.58 13.40
CA TYR A 283 24.53 1.95 13.67
C TYR A 283 23.39 2.85 14.19
N TYR A 284 22.18 2.73 13.62
CA TYR A 284 21.01 3.48 14.09
C TYR A 284 20.61 3.08 15.51
N LEU A 285 20.62 1.79 15.84
CA LEU A 285 20.32 1.30 17.19
C LEU A 285 21.33 1.77 18.24
N GLU A 286 22.60 1.99 17.86
CA GLU A 286 23.67 2.48 18.74
C GLU A 286 23.66 4.01 18.93
N HIS A 287 23.17 4.77 17.94
CA HIS A 287 23.27 6.23 17.92
C HIS A 287 21.94 6.98 18.08
N LEU A 288 20.81 6.27 18.10
CA LEU A 288 19.48 6.83 18.31
C LEU A 288 18.84 6.23 19.56
N ASP A 289 17.83 6.93 20.08
CA ASP A 289 17.01 6.44 21.18
C ASP A 289 15.51 6.55 20.85
N VAL A 290 14.63 6.09 21.75
CA VAL A 290 13.16 6.16 21.60
C VAL A 290 12.69 7.59 21.37
N LYS A 291 13.25 8.57 22.09
CA LYS A 291 13.00 10.00 21.84
C LYS A 291 13.38 10.46 20.43
N ASP A 292 14.30 9.76 19.78
CA ASP A 292 14.79 10.03 18.43
C ASP A 292 14.03 9.24 17.36
N GLY A 293 13.21 8.25 17.75
CA GLY A 293 12.30 7.53 16.91
C GLY A 293 12.50 6.04 16.80
N LEU A 294 13.28 5.47 17.67
CA LEU A 294 13.25 4.02 17.84
C LEU A 294 11.91 3.60 18.45
N ILE A 295 11.49 2.40 18.13
CA ILE A 295 10.35 1.72 18.76
C ILE A 295 10.93 0.78 19.81
N GLU A 296 10.38 0.75 21.02
CA GLU A 296 10.86 -0.09 22.10
C GLU A 296 9.72 -0.91 22.70
N PHE A 297 10.00 -2.18 22.94
CA PHE A 297 9.15 -3.11 23.70
C PHE A 297 10.02 -3.84 24.72
N ASN A 298 9.68 -3.69 26.01
CA ASN A 298 10.36 -4.37 27.11
C ASN A 298 11.92 -4.30 27.03
N GLY A 299 12.45 -3.10 26.73
CA GLY A 299 13.89 -2.84 26.61
C GLY A 299 14.53 -3.23 25.26
N GLN A 300 13.82 -3.95 24.39
CA GLN A 300 14.32 -4.26 23.06
C GLN A 300 13.94 -3.15 22.08
N LYS A 301 14.94 -2.62 21.37
CA LYS A 301 14.77 -1.51 20.43
C LYS A 301 14.76 -1.96 18.98
N TYR A 302 13.92 -1.30 18.18
CA TYR A 302 13.75 -1.53 16.76
C TYR A 302 13.83 -0.21 16.00
N VAL A 303 14.35 -0.25 14.78
CA VAL A 303 14.32 0.91 13.89
C VAL A 303 13.06 0.88 13.03
N ARG A 304 12.55 2.05 12.64
CA ARG A 304 11.58 2.11 11.55
C ARG A 304 12.25 1.67 10.25
N ASN A 305 11.48 1.20 9.28
CA ASN A 305 12.02 0.86 7.97
C ASN A 305 12.83 2.04 7.38
N LEU A 306 14.07 1.77 7.00
CA LEU A 306 15.01 2.80 6.55
C LEU A 306 14.69 3.26 5.12
N ASP A 307 14.36 2.31 4.24
CA ASP A 307 14.12 2.54 2.83
C ASP A 307 12.81 1.89 2.38
N PHE A 308 12.35 2.21 1.16
CA PHE A 308 11.11 1.68 0.59
C PHE A 308 11.19 0.20 0.19
N ASP A 309 12.39 -0.35 0.04
CA ASP A 309 12.65 -1.75 -0.31
C ASP A 309 12.72 -2.71 0.89
N TRP A 310 12.41 -2.24 2.11
CA TRP A 310 12.53 -3.05 3.32
C TRP A 310 11.74 -4.36 3.28
N ILE A 311 10.70 -4.45 2.47
CA ILE A 311 9.93 -5.69 2.30
C ILE A 311 10.81 -6.78 1.71
N LEU A 312 11.60 -6.45 0.69
CA LEU A 312 12.47 -7.40 -0.01
C LEU A 312 13.79 -7.60 0.75
N GLU A 313 14.42 -6.52 1.19
CA GLU A 313 15.79 -6.50 1.70
C GLU A 313 15.90 -6.06 3.16
N GLY A 314 14.79 -5.81 3.86
CA GLY A 314 14.79 -5.27 5.22
C GLY A 314 15.43 -6.17 6.25
N ASP A 315 16.18 -5.55 7.17
CA ASP A 315 16.73 -6.22 8.36
C ASP A 315 15.57 -6.67 9.29
N PRO A 316 15.70 -7.81 9.99
CA PRO A 316 14.68 -8.28 10.92
C PRO A 316 14.32 -7.30 12.05
N ARG A 317 15.20 -6.38 12.37
CA ARG A 317 15.00 -5.34 13.39
C ARG A 317 14.31 -4.08 12.87
N GLU A 318 13.88 -4.08 11.60
CA GLU A 318 13.11 -3.00 11.01
C GLU A 318 11.61 -3.29 11.09
N ILE A 319 10.86 -2.31 11.55
CA ILE A 319 9.40 -2.33 11.55
C ILE A 319 8.89 -1.37 10.46
N GLY A 320 8.03 -1.84 9.58
CA GLY A 320 7.40 -1.05 8.53
C GLY A 320 6.14 -0.32 8.98
N CYS A 321 5.60 0.47 8.09
CA CYS A 321 4.31 1.14 8.28
C CYS A 321 3.37 0.86 7.12
N ILE A 322 2.13 1.30 7.22
CA ILE A 322 1.12 1.12 6.17
C ILE A 322 1.60 1.61 4.80
N HIS A 323 2.34 2.72 4.76
CA HIS A 323 2.79 3.31 3.49
C HIS A 323 3.86 2.51 2.77
N THR A 324 4.57 1.66 3.48
CA THR A 324 5.63 0.80 2.94
C THR A 324 5.19 -0.65 2.76
N SER A 325 4.08 -1.06 3.38
CA SER A 325 3.49 -2.40 3.22
C SER A 325 2.37 -2.44 2.17
N GLN A 326 1.78 -1.32 1.81
CA GLN A 326 0.71 -1.25 0.82
C GLN A 326 1.24 -1.57 -0.58
N GLY A 327 0.49 -2.36 -1.36
CA GLY A 327 0.91 -2.83 -2.69
C GLY A 327 1.79 -4.09 -2.68
N TYR A 328 2.15 -4.63 -1.51
CA TYR A 328 2.95 -5.85 -1.37
C TYR A 328 2.17 -6.98 -0.69
N ASP A 329 2.52 -8.20 -1.02
CA ASP A 329 2.04 -9.42 -0.38
C ASP A 329 3.16 -10.03 0.46
N LEU A 330 2.79 -10.51 1.66
CA LEU A 330 3.69 -11.13 2.61
C LEU A 330 3.24 -12.56 2.88
N ASN A 331 4.17 -13.49 3.10
CA ASN A 331 3.77 -14.82 3.54
C ASN A 331 3.12 -14.75 4.93
N TYR A 332 3.76 -14.04 5.86
CA TYR A 332 3.19 -13.73 7.17
C TYR A 332 3.36 -12.25 7.48
N VAL A 333 2.36 -11.67 8.10
CA VAL A 333 2.42 -10.30 8.58
C VAL A 333 2.27 -10.24 10.09
N GLY A 334 3.18 -9.53 10.76
CA GLY A 334 3.01 -9.11 12.14
C GLY A 334 2.44 -7.69 12.17
N VAL A 335 1.33 -7.48 12.87
CA VAL A 335 0.68 -6.16 12.96
C VAL A 335 0.69 -5.68 14.39
N LEU A 336 1.39 -4.56 14.62
CA LEU A 336 1.46 -3.92 15.93
C LEU A 336 0.47 -2.75 15.98
N PHE A 337 -0.65 -2.96 16.69
CA PHE A 337 -1.57 -1.87 17.01
C PHE A 337 -0.90 -0.93 18.00
N SER A 338 -0.73 0.32 17.60
CA SER A 338 0.00 1.33 18.34
C SER A 338 -0.88 2.13 19.30
N PRO A 339 -0.34 3.04 20.14
CA PRO A 339 -1.08 3.68 21.23
C PRO A 339 -2.29 4.51 20.83
N GLU A 340 -2.44 4.90 19.56
CA GLU A 340 -3.51 5.77 19.08
C GLU A 340 -4.87 5.10 18.93
N ILE A 341 -4.92 3.76 18.92
CA ILE A 341 -6.15 2.99 18.79
C ILE A 341 -6.41 2.16 20.05
N ASP A 342 -7.65 2.12 20.52
CA ASP A 342 -8.07 1.36 21.69
C ASP A 342 -9.51 0.84 21.53
N TYR A 343 -9.99 0.15 22.53
CA TYR A 343 -11.37 -0.34 22.62
C TYR A 343 -12.04 0.17 23.89
N ASP A 344 -13.24 0.67 23.76
CA ASP A 344 -14.15 1.03 24.83
C ASP A 344 -15.41 0.16 24.72
N LYS A 345 -15.89 -0.37 25.85
CA LYS A 345 -17.03 -1.32 25.86
C LYS A 345 -18.33 -0.71 25.35
N ASP A 346 -18.52 0.61 25.52
CA ASP A 346 -19.75 1.31 25.17
C ASP A 346 -19.65 1.95 23.77
N LYS A 347 -18.44 2.35 23.33
CA LYS A 347 -18.18 3.06 22.07
C LYS A 347 -17.54 2.18 20.97
N GLY A 348 -17.15 0.95 21.32
CA GLY A 348 -16.41 0.08 20.43
C GLY A 348 -14.96 0.56 20.22
N ILE A 349 -14.47 0.45 19.00
CA ILE A 349 -13.12 0.95 18.65
C ILE A 349 -13.10 2.48 18.76
N ILE A 350 -12.11 2.98 19.49
CA ILE A 350 -11.85 4.41 19.68
C ILE A 350 -10.44 4.78 19.24
N ILE A 351 -10.23 6.05 18.93
CA ILE A 351 -8.91 6.60 18.62
C ILE A 351 -8.53 7.69 19.59
N TYR A 352 -7.24 7.87 19.80
CA TYR A 352 -6.66 8.99 20.55
C TYR A 352 -5.88 9.90 19.60
N PRO A 353 -6.51 10.96 19.03
CA PRO A 353 -5.85 11.83 18.03
C PRO A 353 -4.53 12.43 18.51
N LYS A 354 -4.41 12.73 19.82
CA LYS A 354 -3.18 13.26 20.43
C LYS A 354 -2.03 12.26 20.47
N LYS A 355 -2.31 10.97 20.38
CA LYS A 355 -1.29 9.90 20.32
C LYS A 355 -0.79 9.61 18.91
N ILE A 356 -1.44 10.17 17.89
CA ILE A 356 -0.99 10.04 16.49
C ILE A 356 0.30 10.84 16.32
N LYS A 357 1.37 10.16 15.93
CA LYS A 357 2.71 10.72 15.73
C LYS A 357 3.07 10.90 14.25
N ASP A 358 2.40 10.21 13.34
CA ASP A 358 2.58 10.42 11.92
C ASP A 358 1.78 11.63 11.41
N THR A 359 2.33 12.81 11.62
CA THR A 359 1.73 14.06 11.17
C THR A 359 1.74 14.23 9.64
N SER A 360 2.54 13.45 8.93
CA SER A 360 2.62 13.54 7.46
C SER A 360 1.39 12.97 6.77
N SER A 361 0.74 11.99 7.40
CA SER A 361 -0.46 11.35 6.85
C SER A 361 -1.74 12.05 7.29
N ILE A 362 -1.77 12.55 8.52
CA ILE A 362 -2.96 13.08 9.18
C ILE A 362 -2.85 14.61 9.40
N GLY A 363 -1.63 15.13 9.50
CA GLY A 363 -1.31 16.56 9.62
C GLY A 363 -1.91 17.24 10.85
N ASN A 364 -2.02 18.57 10.82
CA ASN A 364 -2.72 19.38 11.84
C ASN A 364 -4.24 19.26 11.64
N ALA A 365 -4.76 18.05 11.86
CA ALA A 365 -6.10 17.65 11.47
C ALA A 365 -7.22 18.51 12.08
N PHE A 366 -6.96 19.11 13.24
CA PHE A 366 -7.98 19.83 14.04
C PHE A 366 -7.80 21.35 14.05
N THR A 367 -6.76 21.88 13.41
CA THR A 367 -6.48 23.33 13.44
C THR A 367 -7.55 24.10 12.65
N GLY A 368 -8.16 25.12 13.28
CA GLY A 368 -9.14 25.99 12.63
C GLY A 368 -10.54 25.40 12.50
N LEU A 369 -10.81 24.21 13.06
CA LEU A 369 -12.12 23.57 12.97
C LEU A 369 -13.06 24.00 14.12
N THR A 370 -14.36 24.13 13.79
CA THR A 370 -15.46 24.19 14.76
C THR A 370 -15.59 22.89 15.55
N ASN A 371 -16.41 22.86 16.60
CA ASN A 371 -16.63 21.63 17.37
C ASN A 371 -17.25 20.52 16.52
N GLU A 372 -18.21 20.82 15.65
CA GLU A 372 -18.79 19.87 14.70
C GLU A 372 -17.74 19.39 13.69
N GLY A 373 -16.95 20.30 13.13
CA GLY A 373 -15.84 19.95 12.24
C GLY A 373 -14.78 19.06 12.90
N LYS A 374 -14.52 19.23 14.20
CA LYS A 374 -13.65 18.34 14.98
C LYS A 374 -14.23 16.94 15.11
N ALA A 375 -15.53 16.82 15.43
CA ALA A 375 -16.20 15.52 15.54
C ALA A 375 -16.20 14.76 14.21
N GLN A 376 -16.53 15.43 13.11
CA GLN A 376 -16.46 14.85 11.77
C GLN A 376 -15.02 14.39 11.41
N LYS A 377 -14.03 15.22 11.76
CA LYS A 377 -12.63 14.90 11.51
C LYS A 377 -12.15 13.73 12.34
N GLU A 378 -12.57 13.60 13.58
CA GLU A 378 -12.25 12.46 14.44
C GLU A 378 -12.84 11.16 13.88
N GLN A 379 -14.07 11.19 13.40
CA GLN A 379 -14.70 10.05 12.73
C GLN A 379 -13.93 9.65 11.45
N GLN A 380 -13.57 10.62 10.62
CA GLN A 380 -12.76 10.37 9.43
C GLN A 380 -11.38 9.76 9.77
N LEU A 381 -10.72 10.26 10.82
CA LEU A 381 -9.45 9.72 11.30
C LEU A 381 -9.60 8.28 11.80
N LYS A 382 -10.69 7.98 12.51
CA LYS A 382 -11.00 6.63 12.96
C LYS A 382 -11.09 5.68 11.75
N GLU A 383 -11.81 6.08 10.72
CA GLU A 383 -11.93 5.29 9.47
C GLU A 383 -10.56 5.05 8.82
N TYR A 384 -9.72 6.08 8.67
CA TYR A 384 -8.38 5.93 8.11
C TYR A 384 -7.49 4.99 8.92
N ILE A 385 -7.51 5.11 10.26
CA ILE A 385 -6.71 4.26 11.14
C ILE A 385 -7.20 2.81 11.07
N VAL A 386 -8.51 2.58 11.16
CA VAL A 386 -9.10 1.24 11.04
C VAL A 386 -8.77 0.63 9.67
N ASN A 387 -8.93 1.38 8.59
CA ASN A 387 -8.59 0.92 7.25
C ASN A 387 -7.10 0.58 7.13
N ALA A 388 -6.21 1.39 7.70
CA ALA A 388 -4.78 1.10 7.69
C ALA A 388 -4.46 -0.24 8.38
N TYR A 389 -5.05 -0.50 9.54
CA TYR A 389 -4.87 -1.79 10.23
C TYR A 389 -5.45 -2.96 9.44
N LYS A 390 -6.65 -2.83 8.89
CA LYS A 390 -7.25 -3.86 8.03
C LYS A 390 -6.36 -4.17 6.82
N VAL A 391 -5.87 -3.13 6.15
CA VAL A 391 -4.98 -3.30 5.00
C VAL A 391 -3.69 -4.01 5.41
N MET A 392 -3.06 -3.66 6.54
CA MET A 392 -1.88 -4.36 7.03
C MET A 392 -2.19 -5.82 7.35
N MET A 393 -3.29 -6.11 8.05
CA MET A 393 -3.69 -7.48 8.43
C MET A 393 -3.98 -8.37 7.22
N THR A 394 -4.50 -7.81 6.14
CA THR A 394 -4.81 -8.58 4.91
C THR A 394 -3.61 -8.74 3.97
N ARG A 395 -2.40 -8.28 4.35
CA ARG A 395 -1.17 -8.51 3.58
C ARG A 395 -0.59 -9.91 3.74
N GLY A 396 -0.92 -10.62 4.82
CA GLY A 396 -0.47 -11.98 5.05
C GLY A 396 -1.20 -12.99 4.18
N ILE A 397 -0.47 -13.75 3.37
CA ILE A 397 -1.02 -14.83 2.54
C ILE A 397 -1.41 -16.01 3.43
N LYS A 398 -0.48 -16.45 4.31
CA LYS A 398 -0.58 -17.64 5.15
C LYS A 398 -0.96 -17.34 6.59
N GLY A 399 -0.78 -16.08 7.04
CA GLY A 399 -1.14 -15.73 8.40
C GLY A 399 -0.93 -14.27 8.77
N CYS A 400 -1.66 -13.88 9.82
CA CYS A 400 -1.62 -12.55 10.42
C CYS A 400 -1.46 -12.68 11.94
N TYR A 401 -0.36 -12.17 12.47
CA TYR A 401 -0.03 -12.16 13.89
C TYR A 401 -0.23 -10.74 14.43
N VAL A 402 -0.89 -10.60 15.55
CA VAL A 402 -1.35 -9.32 16.08
C VAL A 402 -0.84 -9.09 17.49
N TYR A 403 -0.37 -7.89 17.77
CA TYR A 403 -0.17 -7.38 19.11
C TYR A 403 -0.86 -6.03 19.25
N ALA A 404 -1.54 -5.79 20.37
CA ALA A 404 -2.14 -4.49 20.66
C ALA A 404 -1.46 -3.84 21.87
N HIS A 405 -0.96 -2.62 21.68
CA HIS A 405 -0.29 -1.85 22.74
C HIS A 405 -1.26 -1.58 23.92
N ASN A 406 -2.49 -1.12 23.60
CA ASN A 406 -3.48 -0.83 24.62
C ASN A 406 -4.13 -2.12 25.15
N PRO A 407 -4.15 -2.33 26.49
CA PRO A 407 -4.67 -3.56 27.08
C PRO A 407 -6.16 -3.82 26.80
N ASN A 408 -7.00 -2.77 26.75
CA ASN A 408 -8.44 -2.92 26.48
C ASN A 408 -8.67 -3.46 25.06
N LEU A 409 -7.92 -2.93 24.07
CA LEU A 409 -7.99 -3.44 22.70
C LEU A 409 -7.48 -4.89 22.62
N ARG A 410 -6.39 -5.22 23.35
CA ARG A 410 -5.87 -6.58 23.41
C ARG A 410 -6.90 -7.54 24.00
N GLN A 411 -7.53 -7.18 25.12
CA GLN A 411 -8.60 -7.96 25.72
C GLN A 411 -9.82 -8.10 24.80
N TYR A 412 -10.15 -7.07 24.05
CA TYR A 412 -11.22 -7.16 23.04
C TYR A 412 -10.88 -8.13 21.93
N LEU A 413 -9.67 -8.02 21.35
CA LEU A 413 -9.19 -8.89 20.26
C LEU A 413 -9.01 -10.34 20.70
N SER A 414 -8.75 -10.63 21.99
CA SER A 414 -8.60 -12.01 22.49
C SER A 414 -9.88 -12.84 22.35
N LYS A 415 -11.03 -12.22 22.12
CA LYS A 415 -12.29 -12.91 21.82
C LYS A 415 -12.32 -13.51 20.41
N PHE A 416 -11.47 -13.05 19.51
CA PHE A 416 -11.54 -13.35 18.08
C PHE A 416 -10.30 -14.04 17.54
N PHE A 417 -9.18 -13.94 18.23
CA PHE A 417 -7.90 -14.50 17.83
C PHE A 417 -7.47 -15.62 18.79
N LYS A 418 -6.77 -16.63 18.28
CA LYS A 418 -6.09 -17.61 19.12
C LYS A 418 -4.94 -16.91 19.86
N ILE A 419 -4.87 -17.04 21.17
CA ILE A 419 -3.80 -16.43 21.99
C ILE A 419 -2.53 -17.28 21.86
N ARG A 420 -1.39 -16.59 21.77
CA ARG A 420 -0.07 -17.23 21.69
C ARG A 420 0.96 -16.51 22.56
#